data_c89dec88c3c81a6d661812b748be0d78
#
_entry.id   c89dec88c3c81a6d661812b748be0d78
#
_cell.length_a   1.000
_cell.length_b   1.000
_cell.length_c   1.000
_cell.angle_alpha   90.00
_cell.angle_beta   90.00
_cell.angle_gamma   90.00
#
_symmetry.space_group_name_H-M   'P 1'
#
loop_
_entity.id
_entity.type
_entity.pdbx_description
1 polymer ?
#
loop_
_entity_poly.entity_id
_entity_poly.type
_entity_poly.pdbx_seq_one_letter_code
_entity_poly.pdbx_strand_id
1 'polypeptide(L)'
;FAPLCMDEYSRLIPSVERFPSSANGKGFKPIADYIHSLGLKFGIHIMRGIPRQAAHQHTKIKCEGVTANDIAKPSFVCLWNPDMYGVDPDAKGGQEYYDSIFALYASWGVDYIKCDDIANIEIFPHNPYAARKEIEMIRKAIDKCGRDMVLSLSPGPAPVEEHEHLAKNANLWRMTGDFWDEWSKLHAMFERCYAWQEYVQPGAWPDCDMLPLGRI
;
A
#
# COMPACT_ATOMS: atom_id res chain seq x y z
N PHE A 1 11.18 12.82 12.48
CA PHE A 1 11.03 11.68 11.54
C PHE A 1 11.84 10.52 12.08
N ALA A 2 11.27 9.30 12.12
CA ALA A 2 12.02 8.11 12.45
C ALA A 2 12.83 7.68 11.21
N PRO A 3 14.07 7.18 11.37
CA PRO A 3 14.83 6.67 10.25
C PRO A 3 14.12 5.45 9.63
N LEU A 4 14.16 5.34 8.31
CA LEU A 4 13.67 4.15 7.62
C LEU A 4 14.58 2.96 7.95
N CYS A 5 13.97 1.87 8.44
CA CYS A 5 14.67 0.61 8.64
C CYS A 5 14.46 -0.28 7.42
N MET A 6 15.55 -0.72 6.80
CA MET A 6 15.54 -1.56 5.59
C MET A 6 16.40 -2.79 5.80
N ASP A 7 16.04 -3.86 5.14
CA ASP A 7 16.91 -5.04 5.02
C ASP A 7 17.90 -4.89 3.86
N GLU A 8 18.71 -5.92 3.65
CA GLU A 8 19.73 -5.96 2.60
C GLU A 8 19.18 -5.89 1.16
N TYR A 9 17.86 -6.06 0.97
CA TYR A 9 17.17 -6.01 -0.33
C TYR A 9 16.29 -4.77 -0.50
N SER A 10 16.59 -3.69 0.23
CA SER A 10 15.85 -2.42 0.14
C SER A 10 14.38 -2.49 0.58
N ARG A 11 13.99 -3.56 1.30
CA ARG A 11 12.61 -3.72 1.80
C ARG A 11 12.49 -3.12 3.19
N LEU A 12 11.41 -2.38 3.44
CA LEU A 12 11.12 -1.83 4.75
C LEU A 12 10.84 -2.95 5.76
N ILE A 13 11.46 -2.83 6.93
CA ILE A 13 11.28 -3.72 8.07
C ILE A 13 10.92 -2.93 9.33
N PRO A 14 10.25 -3.54 10.33
CA PRO A 14 9.93 -2.84 11.56
C PRO A 14 11.19 -2.42 12.32
N SER A 15 11.16 -1.21 12.88
CA SER A 15 12.20 -0.73 13.78
C SER A 15 12.21 -1.56 15.07
N VAL A 16 13.37 -2.15 15.43
CA VAL A 16 13.54 -2.93 16.66
C VAL A 16 13.34 -2.07 17.91
N GLU A 17 13.64 -0.77 17.83
CA GLU A 17 13.38 0.18 18.92
C GLU A 17 11.90 0.30 19.25
N ARG A 18 11.04 0.38 18.20
CA ARG A 18 9.58 0.47 18.35
C ARG A 18 8.92 -0.90 18.55
N PHE A 19 9.47 -1.92 17.92
CA PHE A 19 8.96 -3.29 17.93
C PHE A 19 10.05 -4.26 18.36
N PRO A 20 10.41 -4.33 19.66
CA PRO A 20 11.52 -5.17 20.14
C PRO A 20 11.39 -6.65 19.78
N SER A 21 10.16 -7.15 19.65
CA SER A 21 9.88 -8.53 19.22
C SER A 21 10.32 -8.83 17.78
N SER A 22 10.55 -7.79 16.96
CA SER A 22 11.01 -7.94 15.57
C SER A 22 12.50 -8.22 15.42
N ALA A 23 13.25 -8.17 16.52
CA ALA A 23 14.71 -8.38 16.54
C ALA A 23 15.10 -9.73 15.90
N ASN A 24 16.36 -9.79 15.45
CA ASN A 24 16.94 -10.98 14.83
C ASN A 24 16.21 -11.46 13.56
N GLY A 25 15.73 -10.52 12.76
CA GLY A 25 15.08 -10.78 11.47
C GLY A 25 13.66 -11.37 11.58
N LYS A 26 13.04 -11.38 12.76
CA LYS A 26 11.70 -11.93 12.97
C LYS A 26 10.59 -11.08 12.31
N GLY A 27 10.87 -9.80 12.05
CA GLY A 27 9.86 -8.89 11.50
C GLY A 27 8.60 -8.81 12.36
N PHE A 28 7.45 -8.69 11.75
CA PHE A 28 6.18 -8.66 12.48
C PHE A 28 5.64 -10.05 12.88
N LYS A 29 6.34 -11.13 12.53
CA LYS A 29 5.84 -12.49 12.81
C LYS A 29 5.42 -12.73 14.27
N PRO A 30 6.18 -12.34 15.31
CA PRO A 30 5.75 -12.56 16.70
C PRO A 30 4.45 -11.82 17.06
N ILE A 31 4.23 -10.63 16.48
CA ILE A 31 2.99 -9.84 16.68
C ILE A 31 1.83 -10.50 15.95
N ALA A 32 2.03 -10.91 14.70
CA ALA A 32 1.02 -11.60 13.92
C ALA A 32 0.60 -12.92 14.59
N ASP A 33 1.55 -13.74 15.04
CA ASP A 33 1.26 -15.00 15.74
C ASP A 33 0.42 -14.76 17.01
N TYR A 34 0.73 -13.71 17.78
CA TYR A 34 -0.05 -13.35 18.96
C TYR A 34 -1.48 -12.93 18.59
N ILE A 35 -1.64 -12.06 17.58
CA ILE A 35 -2.96 -11.59 17.12
C ILE A 35 -3.79 -12.77 16.58
N HIS A 36 -3.17 -13.68 15.83
CA HIS A 36 -3.83 -14.89 15.35
C HIS A 36 -4.26 -15.83 16.48
N SER A 37 -3.46 -15.90 17.56
CA SER A 37 -3.83 -16.70 18.75
C SER A 37 -5.10 -16.21 19.45
N LEU A 38 -5.47 -14.94 19.21
CA LEU A 38 -6.72 -14.32 19.68
C LEU A 38 -7.89 -14.50 18.70
N GLY A 39 -7.69 -15.24 17.60
CA GLY A 39 -8.69 -15.42 16.53
C GLY A 39 -8.88 -14.18 15.63
N LEU A 40 -7.96 -13.22 15.67
CA LEU A 40 -8.00 -11.98 14.89
C LEU A 40 -7.09 -12.04 13.68
N LYS A 41 -7.24 -11.11 12.75
CA LYS A 41 -6.38 -10.92 11.57
C LYS A 41 -5.38 -9.78 11.82
N PHE A 42 -4.19 -9.92 11.23
CA PHE A 42 -3.12 -8.91 11.36
C PHE A 42 -2.92 -8.14 10.06
N GLY A 43 -2.94 -6.81 10.12
CA GLY A 43 -2.70 -5.93 8.99
C GLY A 43 -1.59 -4.92 9.24
N ILE A 44 -1.01 -4.43 8.14
CA ILE A 44 -0.01 -3.36 8.15
C ILE A 44 -0.36 -2.26 7.15
N HIS A 45 0.10 -1.05 7.44
CA HIS A 45 0.06 0.08 6.53
C HIS A 45 1.43 0.24 5.86
N ILE A 46 1.43 0.43 4.56
CA ILE A 46 2.62 0.69 3.76
C ILE A 46 2.39 1.89 2.84
N MET A 47 3.48 2.53 2.44
CA MET A 47 3.50 3.42 1.28
C MET A 47 3.79 2.59 0.03
N ARG A 48 3.24 3.00 -1.15
CA ARG A 48 3.67 2.39 -2.41
C ARG A 48 5.14 2.71 -2.69
N GLY A 49 5.75 1.91 -3.56
CA GLY A 49 7.03 2.23 -4.16
C GLY A 49 8.24 1.70 -3.41
N ILE A 50 9.36 2.40 -3.62
CA ILE A 50 10.68 2.04 -3.11
C ILE A 50 11.28 3.22 -2.31
N PRO A 51 11.96 2.96 -1.17
CA PRO A 51 12.60 4.02 -0.39
C PRO A 51 13.58 4.86 -1.22
N ARG A 52 13.41 6.18 -1.19
CA ARG A 52 14.35 7.12 -1.84
C ARG A 52 15.77 6.92 -1.36
N GLN A 53 15.95 6.62 -0.06
CA GLN A 53 17.25 6.30 0.50
C GLN A 53 17.89 5.11 -0.22
N ALA A 54 17.13 4.04 -0.45
CA ALA A 54 17.61 2.85 -1.17
C ALA A 54 18.04 3.19 -2.61
N ALA A 55 17.21 3.97 -3.33
CA ALA A 55 17.50 4.41 -4.68
C ALA A 55 18.78 5.25 -4.74
N HIS A 56 18.94 6.25 -3.86
CA HIS A 56 20.13 7.08 -3.82
C HIS A 56 21.40 6.35 -3.40
N GLN A 57 21.28 5.31 -2.58
CA GLN A 57 22.41 4.47 -2.14
C GLN A 57 22.71 3.32 -3.11
N HIS A 58 21.94 3.16 -4.17
CA HIS A 58 22.04 2.04 -5.12
C HIS A 58 22.06 0.67 -4.42
N THR A 59 21.28 0.53 -3.34
CA THR A 59 21.21 -0.73 -2.61
C THR A 59 20.60 -1.83 -3.48
N LYS A 60 21.01 -3.09 -3.26
CA LYS A 60 20.51 -4.21 -4.04
C LYS A 60 19.02 -4.48 -3.79
N ILE A 61 18.36 -5.05 -4.76
CA ILE A 61 17.04 -5.67 -4.63
C ILE A 61 17.14 -7.18 -4.84
N LYS A 62 16.07 -7.91 -4.61
CA LYS A 62 16.07 -9.37 -4.80
C LYS A 62 15.91 -9.74 -6.29
N CYS A 63 16.75 -9.14 -7.14
CA CYS A 63 16.89 -9.40 -8.57
C CYS A 63 18.36 -9.24 -8.93
N GLU A 64 18.94 -10.27 -9.56
CA GLU A 64 20.37 -10.30 -9.87
C GLU A 64 20.77 -9.16 -10.81
N GLY A 65 21.81 -8.42 -10.41
CA GLY A 65 22.39 -7.33 -11.21
C GLY A 65 21.52 -6.06 -11.26
N VAL A 66 20.50 -5.95 -10.38
CA VAL A 66 19.58 -4.80 -10.33
C VAL A 66 19.63 -4.15 -8.96
N THR A 67 19.69 -2.82 -8.94
CA THR A 67 19.66 -2.00 -7.72
C THR A 67 18.33 -1.26 -7.58
N ALA A 68 18.09 -0.70 -6.40
CA ALA A 68 16.91 0.11 -6.11
C ALA A 68 16.79 1.33 -7.05
N ASN A 69 17.92 1.90 -7.49
CA ASN A 69 17.92 3.04 -8.43
C ASN A 69 17.41 2.64 -9.83
N ASP A 70 17.68 1.41 -10.27
CA ASP A 70 17.32 0.94 -11.62
C ASP A 70 15.80 0.79 -11.79
N ILE A 71 15.07 0.59 -10.68
CA ILE A 71 13.62 0.42 -10.67
C ILE A 71 12.85 1.62 -10.10
N ALA A 72 13.57 2.60 -9.56
CA ALA A 72 12.93 3.80 -8.99
C ALA A 72 12.39 4.72 -10.09
N LYS A 73 11.22 5.31 -9.83
CA LYS A 73 10.60 6.33 -10.67
C LYS A 73 10.50 7.66 -9.93
N PRO A 74 11.54 8.50 -9.94
CA PRO A 74 11.60 9.73 -9.14
C PRO A 74 10.50 10.74 -9.42
N SER A 75 9.90 10.72 -10.62
CA SER A 75 8.74 11.55 -10.94
C SER A 75 7.46 11.18 -10.18
N PHE A 76 7.43 10.00 -9.55
CA PHE A 76 6.32 9.50 -8.74
C PHE A 76 6.67 9.56 -7.26
N VAL A 77 6.89 10.77 -6.74
CA VAL A 77 7.11 11.01 -5.32
C VAL A 77 5.79 11.40 -4.64
N CYS A 78 5.57 10.92 -3.41
CA CYS A 78 4.45 11.36 -2.60
C CYS A 78 4.70 12.77 -2.08
N LEU A 79 3.73 13.71 -2.26
CA LEU A 79 3.91 15.12 -1.86
C LEU A 79 3.89 15.32 -0.35
N TRP A 80 3.07 14.57 0.36
CA TRP A 80 2.91 14.70 1.82
C TRP A 80 3.85 13.79 2.63
N ASN A 81 4.43 12.75 2.01
CA ASN A 81 5.45 11.89 2.62
C ASN A 81 6.52 11.51 1.57
N PRO A 82 7.52 12.37 1.34
CA PRO A 82 8.44 12.22 0.21
C PRO A 82 9.55 11.17 0.42
N ASP A 83 9.35 10.20 1.31
CA ASP A 83 10.35 9.17 1.62
C ASP A 83 10.43 8.04 0.58
N MET A 84 9.43 7.97 -0.32
CA MET A 84 9.30 6.92 -1.32
C MET A 84 9.28 7.49 -2.73
N TYR A 85 9.86 6.74 -3.68
CA TYR A 85 9.62 6.87 -5.11
C TYR A 85 8.67 5.78 -5.59
N GLY A 86 7.95 6.00 -6.68
CA GLY A 86 7.25 4.91 -7.38
C GLY A 86 8.24 3.87 -7.90
N VAL A 87 7.75 2.67 -8.15
CA VAL A 87 8.48 1.65 -8.89
C VAL A 87 8.11 1.74 -10.37
N ASP A 88 9.10 1.76 -11.25
CA ASP A 88 8.85 1.75 -12.69
C ASP A 88 8.34 0.36 -13.11
N PRO A 89 7.10 0.26 -13.62
CA PRO A 89 6.53 -1.02 -14.01
C PRO A 89 7.18 -1.65 -15.24
N ASP A 90 7.89 -0.85 -16.03
CA ASP A 90 8.55 -1.27 -17.24
C ASP A 90 10.05 -1.58 -17.01
N ALA A 91 10.57 -1.32 -15.79
CA ALA A 91 11.94 -1.62 -15.42
C ALA A 91 12.13 -3.10 -15.06
N LYS A 92 13.25 -3.68 -15.51
CA LYS A 92 13.69 -5.00 -15.06
C LYS A 92 13.89 -4.99 -13.54
N GLY A 93 13.27 -5.90 -12.83
CA GLY A 93 13.37 -6.01 -11.37
C GLY A 93 12.21 -5.35 -10.61
N GLY A 94 11.38 -4.53 -11.26
CA GLY A 94 10.26 -3.87 -10.61
C GLY A 94 9.24 -4.87 -10.04
N GLN A 95 8.80 -5.84 -10.84
CA GLN A 95 7.88 -6.88 -10.38
C GLN A 95 8.55 -7.77 -9.32
N GLU A 96 9.79 -8.17 -9.52
CA GLU A 96 10.56 -8.99 -8.58
C GLU A 96 10.73 -8.30 -7.22
N TYR A 97 10.84 -6.97 -7.21
CA TYR A 97 10.89 -6.20 -5.96
C TYR A 97 9.59 -6.33 -5.18
N TYR A 98 8.42 -6.09 -5.82
CA TYR A 98 7.12 -6.29 -5.17
C TYR A 98 6.90 -7.76 -4.76
N ASP A 99 7.24 -8.72 -5.62
CA ASP A 99 7.18 -10.15 -5.27
C ASP A 99 7.96 -10.45 -3.99
N SER A 100 9.15 -9.86 -3.85
CA SER A 100 10.00 -10.05 -2.67
C SER A 100 9.41 -9.41 -1.41
N ILE A 101 8.75 -8.25 -1.53
CA ILE A 101 8.08 -7.56 -0.42
C ILE A 101 6.91 -8.42 0.08
N PHE A 102 6.04 -8.85 -0.81
CA PHE A 102 4.84 -9.60 -0.41
C PHE A 102 5.17 -11.02 0.07
N ALA A 103 6.24 -11.65 -0.46
CA ALA A 103 6.79 -12.87 0.12
C ALA A 103 7.30 -12.66 1.57
N LEU A 104 7.91 -11.51 1.85
CA LEU A 104 8.33 -11.15 3.21
C LEU A 104 7.13 -10.96 4.14
N TYR A 105 6.09 -10.23 3.69
CA TYR A 105 4.87 -10.03 4.47
C TYR A 105 4.10 -11.32 4.70
N ALA A 106 4.05 -12.22 3.72
CA ALA A 106 3.51 -13.57 3.87
C ALA A 106 4.25 -14.36 4.95
N SER A 107 5.59 -14.27 4.99
CA SER A 107 6.41 -14.93 6.02
C SER A 107 6.16 -14.40 7.43
N TRP A 108 5.71 -13.14 7.55
CA TRP A 108 5.31 -12.55 8.84
C TRP A 108 3.88 -12.89 9.26
N GLY A 109 3.07 -13.44 8.35
CA GLY A 109 1.67 -13.76 8.63
C GLY A 109 0.72 -12.57 8.45
N VAL A 110 1.05 -11.61 7.59
CA VAL A 110 0.17 -10.46 7.31
C VAL A 110 -1.05 -10.91 6.53
N ASP A 111 -2.25 -10.45 6.94
CA ASP A 111 -3.54 -10.76 6.33
C ASP A 111 -4.15 -9.57 5.58
N TYR A 112 -3.72 -8.35 5.90
CA TYR A 112 -4.31 -7.12 5.37
C TYR A 112 -3.23 -6.07 5.13
N ILE A 113 -3.26 -5.45 3.96
CA ILE A 113 -2.35 -4.37 3.57
C ILE A 113 -3.18 -3.13 3.23
N LYS A 114 -2.97 -2.04 3.97
CA LYS A 114 -3.33 -0.70 3.49
C LYS A 114 -2.13 -0.14 2.76
N CYS A 115 -2.26 0.10 1.45
CA CYS A 115 -1.24 0.73 0.62
C CYS A 115 -1.64 2.17 0.33
N ASP A 116 -0.79 3.11 0.74
CA ASP A 116 -1.04 4.53 0.61
C ASP A 116 -0.28 5.15 -0.58
N ASP A 117 -0.71 6.37 -0.99
CA ASP A 117 -0.21 7.11 -2.15
C ASP A 117 -0.35 6.32 -3.47
N ILE A 118 -1.49 5.62 -3.67
CA ILE A 118 -1.64 4.73 -4.83
C ILE A 118 -2.99 4.84 -5.56
N ALA A 119 -4.11 5.03 -4.86
CA ALA A 119 -5.42 5.14 -5.52
C ALA A 119 -5.68 6.55 -6.08
N ASN A 120 -4.99 7.55 -5.53
CA ASN A 120 -5.00 8.93 -6.03
C ASN A 120 -3.61 9.54 -5.83
N ILE A 121 -2.94 9.87 -6.92
CA ILE A 121 -1.57 10.43 -6.91
C ILE A 121 -1.64 11.95 -7.05
N GLU A 122 -1.53 12.66 -5.95
CA GLU A 122 -1.70 14.11 -5.89
C GLU A 122 -0.75 14.90 -6.80
N ILE A 123 0.47 14.41 -7.04
CA ILE A 123 1.44 15.06 -7.93
C ILE A 123 0.96 15.09 -9.39
N PHE A 124 -0.03 14.28 -9.75
CA PHE A 124 -0.61 14.22 -11.08
C PHE A 124 -2.10 14.57 -11.07
N PRO A 125 -2.50 15.83 -10.81
CA PRO A 125 -3.91 16.19 -10.66
C PRO A 125 -4.76 15.93 -11.92
N HIS A 126 -4.14 15.86 -13.11
CA HIS A 126 -4.81 15.53 -14.38
C HIS A 126 -4.81 14.03 -14.71
N ASN A 127 -4.10 13.24 -13.91
CA ASN A 127 -4.07 11.78 -14.01
C ASN A 127 -3.91 11.17 -12.61
N PRO A 128 -4.92 11.31 -11.74
CA PRO A 128 -4.81 10.87 -10.35
C PRO A 128 -4.62 9.36 -10.20
N TYR A 129 -4.99 8.57 -11.20
CA TYR A 129 -4.82 7.11 -11.21
C TYR A 129 -3.54 6.65 -11.93
N ALA A 130 -2.51 7.49 -11.95
CA ALA A 130 -1.24 7.24 -12.64
C ALA A 130 -0.47 6.00 -12.13
N ALA A 131 -0.76 5.54 -10.91
CA ALA A 131 -0.15 4.31 -10.33
C ALA A 131 -0.85 3.00 -10.73
N ARG A 132 -1.76 3.03 -11.72
CA ARG A 132 -2.53 1.86 -12.19
C ARG A 132 -1.68 0.59 -12.35
N LYS A 133 -0.53 0.70 -13.03
CA LYS A 133 0.38 -0.43 -13.23
C LYS A 133 1.05 -0.91 -11.93
N GLU A 134 1.33 -0.03 -10.98
CA GLU A 134 1.86 -0.43 -9.67
C GLU A 134 0.81 -1.23 -8.86
N ILE A 135 -0.47 -0.87 -8.96
CA ILE A 135 -1.57 -1.65 -8.37
C ILE A 135 -1.58 -3.08 -8.93
N GLU A 136 -1.44 -3.21 -10.26
CA GLU A 136 -1.37 -4.52 -10.91
C GLU A 136 -0.15 -5.34 -10.45
N MET A 137 1.01 -4.69 -10.28
CA MET A 137 2.22 -5.34 -9.77
C MET A 137 2.04 -5.86 -8.34
N ILE A 138 1.42 -5.05 -7.48
CA ILE A 138 1.10 -5.42 -6.11
C ILE A 138 0.12 -6.61 -6.09
N ARG A 139 -0.95 -6.56 -6.91
CA ARG A 139 -1.90 -7.68 -6.99
C ARG A 139 -1.23 -8.98 -7.42
N LYS A 140 -0.40 -8.94 -8.47
CA LYS A 140 0.38 -10.10 -8.93
C LYS A 140 1.31 -10.65 -7.82
N ALA A 141 1.94 -9.76 -7.06
CA ALA A 141 2.82 -10.16 -5.96
C ALA A 141 2.04 -10.84 -4.82
N ILE A 142 0.85 -10.34 -4.49
CA ILE A 142 -0.06 -10.97 -3.51
C ILE A 142 -0.47 -12.36 -4.00
N ASP A 143 -0.91 -12.48 -5.24
CA ASP A 143 -1.36 -13.76 -5.82
C ASP A 143 -0.24 -14.82 -5.82
N LYS A 144 1.00 -14.37 -5.94
CA LYS A 144 2.20 -15.22 -5.99
C LYS A 144 2.75 -15.58 -4.61
N CYS A 145 2.48 -14.80 -3.58
CA CYS A 145 3.16 -14.94 -2.28
C CYS A 145 2.74 -16.17 -1.47
N GLY A 146 1.70 -16.87 -1.87
CA GLY A 146 1.20 -18.10 -1.21
C GLY A 146 0.40 -17.85 0.07
N ARG A 147 -0.05 -16.60 0.32
CA ARG A 147 -0.92 -16.23 1.43
C ARG A 147 -2.01 -15.28 0.97
N ASP A 148 -3.24 -15.56 1.37
CA ASP A 148 -4.36 -14.64 1.12
C ASP A 148 -4.16 -13.35 1.90
N MET A 149 -4.17 -12.23 1.18
CA MET A 149 -4.08 -10.89 1.76
C MET A 149 -5.12 -9.98 1.15
N VAL A 150 -5.81 -9.24 2.00
CA VAL A 150 -6.70 -8.15 1.59
C VAL A 150 -5.86 -6.94 1.24
N LEU A 151 -6.09 -6.36 0.06
CA LEU A 151 -5.45 -5.13 -0.39
C LEU A 151 -6.44 -3.96 -0.33
N SER A 152 -6.11 -2.94 0.46
CA SER A 152 -6.83 -1.68 0.58
C SER A 152 -5.98 -0.54 0.02
N LEU A 153 -6.55 0.27 -0.87
CA LEU A 153 -5.86 1.36 -1.54
C LEU A 153 -6.29 2.72 -1.00
N SER A 154 -5.31 3.60 -0.72
CA SER A 154 -5.51 4.99 -0.30
C SER A 154 -4.43 5.92 -0.89
N PRO A 155 -4.55 7.27 -0.78
CA PRO A 155 -5.78 7.97 -0.46
C PRO A 155 -6.79 7.91 -1.61
N GLY A 156 -8.00 8.47 -1.39
CA GLY A 156 -8.97 8.71 -2.44
C GLY A 156 -9.01 10.20 -2.84
N PRO A 157 -9.97 10.58 -3.67
CA PRO A 157 -10.98 9.69 -4.25
C PRO A 157 -10.42 8.85 -5.40
N ALA A 158 -10.65 7.54 -5.35
CA ALA A 158 -10.42 6.69 -6.51
C ALA A 158 -11.45 7.04 -7.62
N PRO A 159 -11.06 7.05 -8.90
CA PRO A 159 -11.98 7.39 -9.97
C PRO A 159 -13.02 6.29 -10.22
N VAL A 160 -14.29 6.67 -10.30
CA VAL A 160 -15.42 5.71 -10.47
C VAL A 160 -15.31 4.97 -11.81
N GLU A 161 -14.83 5.64 -12.83
CA GLU A 161 -14.61 5.07 -14.18
C GLU A 161 -13.60 3.92 -14.20
N GLU A 162 -12.78 3.80 -13.16
CA GLU A 162 -11.79 2.72 -13.00
C GLU A 162 -12.30 1.57 -12.10
N HIS A 163 -13.60 1.51 -11.83
CA HIS A 163 -14.21 0.52 -10.93
C HIS A 163 -13.88 -0.94 -11.29
N GLU A 164 -13.87 -1.29 -12.58
CA GLU A 164 -13.52 -2.65 -13.04
C GLU A 164 -12.07 -3.01 -12.72
N HIS A 165 -11.14 -2.06 -12.95
CA HIS A 165 -9.74 -2.26 -12.65
C HIS A 165 -9.50 -2.36 -11.14
N LEU A 166 -10.15 -1.52 -10.35
CA LEU A 166 -10.10 -1.55 -8.89
C LEU A 166 -10.63 -2.88 -8.34
N ALA A 167 -11.81 -3.30 -8.78
CA ALA A 167 -12.42 -4.57 -8.35
C ALA A 167 -11.58 -5.81 -8.72
N LYS A 168 -10.85 -5.74 -9.84
CA LYS A 168 -9.96 -6.82 -10.28
C LYS A 168 -8.68 -6.91 -9.45
N ASN A 169 -8.14 -5.77 -9.01
CA ASN A 169 -6.78 -5.69 -8.47
C ASN A 169 -6.71 -5.38 -6.97
N ALA A 170 -7.80 -4.94 -6.36
CA ALA A 170 -7.88 -4.61 -4.94
C ALA A 170 -9.16 -5.14 -4.30
N ASN A 171 -9.21 -5.12 -2.98
CA ASN A 171 -10.39 -5.54 -2.21
C ASN A 171 -11.14 -4.33 -1.63
N LEU A 172 -10.40 -3.25 -1.32
CA LEU A 172 -10.94 -1.98 -0.88
C LEU A 172 -10.20 -0.83 -1.56
N TRP A 173 -10.89 0.29 -1.73
CA TRP A 173 -10.29 1.55 -2.19
C TRP A 173 -11.06 2.74 -1.65
N ARG A 174 -10.33 3.78 -1.28
CA ARG A 174 -10.89 5.01 -0.74
C ARG A 174 -11.66 5.76 -1.83
N MET A 175 -12.94 5.99 -1.62
CA MET A 175 -13.77 6.82 -2.51
C MET A 175 -13.75 8.30 -2.13
N THR A 176 -12.93 8.67 -1.15
CA THR A 176 -12.75 10.04 -0.67
C THR A 176 -11.30 10.27 -0.24
N GLY A 177 -10.87 11.52 -0.18
CA GLY A 177 -9.72 11.94 0.63
C GLY A 177 -9.98 11.68 2.12
N ASP A 178 -9.10 12.17 3.00
CA ASP A 178 -9.27 11.98 4.44
C ASP A 178 -10.59 12.58 4.93
N PHE A 179 -11.38 11.75 5.59
CA PHE A 179 -12.71 12.10 6.09
C PHE A 179 -12.63 12.57 7.54
N TRP A 180 -12.32 13.85 7.71
CA TRP A 180 -12.33 14.49 9.02
C TRP A 180 -13.75 14.89 9.44
N ASP A 181 -13.95 15.19 10.75
CA ASP A 181 -15.23 15.62 11.35
C ASP A 181 -15.65 17.02 10.85
N GLU A 182 -16.05 17.08 9.58
CA GLU A 182 -16.51 18.27 8.89
C GLU A 182 -17.85 17.96 8.20
N TRP A 183 -18.87 18.78 8.47
CA TRP A 183 -20.20 18.61 7.89
C TRP A 183 -20.20 18.52 6.36
N SER A 184 -19.39 19.33 5.69
CA SER A 184 -19.27 19.32 4.24
C SER A 184 -18.79 17.98 3.71
N LYS A 185 -17.85 17.32 4.39
CA LYS A 185 -17.34 15.99 4.03
C LYS A 185 -18.39 14.91 4.26
N LEU A 186 -19.09 14.98 5.38
CA LEU A 186 -20.19 14.06 5.67
C LEU A 186 -21.32 14.19 4.63
N HIS A 187 -21.71 15.41 4.30
CA HIS A 187 -22.75 15.66 3.30
C HIS A 187 -22.32 15.13 1.90
N ALA A 188 -21.09 15.41 1.47
CA ALA A 188 -20.58 14.93 0.18
C ALA A 188 -20.47 13.39 0.12
N MET A 189 -20.41 12.71 1.26
CA MET A 189 -20.30 11.24 1.28
C MET A 189 -21.56 10.55 0.74
N PHE A 190 -22.75 11.16 0.89
CA PHE A 190 -23.98 10.61 0.31
C PHE A 190 -23.92 10.54 -1.21
N GLU A 191 -23.42 11.59 -1.86
CA GLU A 191 -23.24 11.60 -3.33
C GLU A 191 -22.18 10.58 -3.76
N ARG A 192 -21.11 10.43 -3.00
CA ARG A 192 -20.05 9.43 -3.27
C ARG A 192 -20.58 8.01 -3.13
N CYS A 193 -21.31 7.72 -2.04
CA CYS A 193 -21.95 6.42 -1.87
C CYS A 193 -22.94 6.13 -3.02
N TYR A 194 -23.71 7.13 -3.44
CA TYR A 194 -24.61 6.98 -4.57
C TYR A 194 -23.88 6.64 -5.87
N ALA A 195 -22.75 7.31 -6.15
CA ALA A 195 -21.94 7.05 -7.34
C ALA A 195 -21.31 5.66 -7.37
N TRP A 196 -21.00 5.10 -6.20
CA TRP A 196 -20.33 3.80 -6.08
C TRP A 196 -21.28 2.61 -5.82
N GLN A 197 -22.55 2.84 -5.51
CA GLN A 197 -23.47 1.80 -5.04
C GLN A 197 -23.64 0.60 -6.00
N GLU A 198 -23.59 0.85 -7.32
CA GLU A 198 -23.77 -0.18 -8.34
C GLU A 198 -22.51 -1.04 -8.53
N TYR A 199 -21.36 -0.60 -8.01
CA TYR A 199 -20.07 -1.26 -8.18
C TYR A 199 -19.64 -2.05 -6.94
N VAL A 200 -20.47 -2.05 -5.88
CA VAL A 200 -20.21 -2.83 -4.66
C VAL A 200 -20.48 -4.30 -4.94
N GLN A 201 -19.49 -5.15 -4.65
CA GLN A 201 -19.64 -6.58 -4.78
C GLN A 201 -18.77 -7.33 -3.75
N PRO A 202 -19.06 -8.60 -3.44
CA PRO A 202 -18.25 -9.37 -2.52
C PRO A 202 -16.77 -9.37 -2.90
N GLY A 203 -15.90 -8.93 -1.95
CA GLY A 203 -14.45 -8.84 -2.15
C GLY A 203 -13.97 -7.55 -2.84
N ALA A 204 -14.88 -6.62 -3.19
CA ALA A 204 -14.56 -5.35 -3.83
C ALA A 204 -15.43 -4.22 -3.24
N TRP A 205 -14.83 -3.44 -2.32
CA TRP A 205 -15.55 -2.52 -1.47
C TRP A 205 -15.03 -1.09 -1.59
N PRO A 206 -15.86 -0.14 -2.09
CA PRO A 206 -15.59 1.29 -1.89
C PRO A 206 -15.57 1.64 -0.42
N ASP A 207 -14.54 2.34 0.03
CA ASP A 207 -14.27 2.66 1.43
C ASP A 207 -14.56 4.12 1.72
N CYS A 208 -15.45 4.37 2.71
CA CYS A 208 -15.84 5.71 3.16
C CYS A 208 -14.80 6.38 4.07
N ASP A 209 -13.69 5.70 4.40
CA ASP A 209 -12.69 6.17 5.36
C ASP A 209 -13.22 6.28 6.80
N MET A 210 -12.69 7.25 7.54
CA MET A 210 -12.96 7.49 8.96
C MET A 210 -14.35 8.11 9.15
N LEU A 211 -15.40 7.29 9.28
CA LEU A 211 -16.73 7.82 9.58
C LEU A 211 -16.74 8.52 10.96
N PRO A 212 -17.12 9.80 11.06
CA PRO A 212 -17.11 10.54 12.32
C PRO A 212 -18.30 10.13 13.19
N LEU A 213 -18.18 9.00 13.89
CA LEU A 213 -19.18 8.51 14.84
C LEU A 213 -18.93 9.12 16.23
N GLY A 214 -19.32 10.37 16.38
CA GLY A 214 -19.05 11.18 17.55
C GLY A 214 -18.06 12.31 17.24
N ARG A 215 -17.59 13.00 18.29
CA ARG A 215 -16.59 14.05 18.13
C ARG A 215 -15.20 13.44 18.13
N ILE A 216 -14.42 13.72 17.08
CA ILE A 216 -13.02 13.33 16.95
C ILE A 216 -12.13 14.47 17.42
#